data_f8a4705a4e6d5a970772d5f7c7d141cb
#
_entry.id   f8a4705a4e6d5a970772d5f7c7d141cb
#
_cell.length_a   1.000
_cell.length_b   1.000
_cell.length_c   1.000
_cell.angle_alpha   90.00
_cell.angle_beta   90.00
_cell.angle_gamma   90.00
#
_symmetry.space_group_name_H-M   'P 1'
#
loop_
_entity.id
_entity.type
_entity.pdbx_description
1 polymer ?
#
loop_
_entity_poly.entity_id
_entity_poly.type
_entity_poly.pdbx_seq_one_letter_code
_entity_poly.pdbx_strand_id
1 'polypeptide(L)'
;MNENGEEVILRTIGLGGWLLQEGYMLNPQGSTIGTQWQMKKLYYEEGLSEEEVEDFYQQWRDNFITEKDIHYLASLGFNAVRIPMHYELFLSSEQRSARNQVIKDSTQLSSYIDSLSRWLDDESLFAQAETLEAIKVLDRLLDWCEQEQMYVILDLHAAPGGQGTDVNIADILVKNDLWYRKDAQGRLIYQDITVSLWEMLSQRYINDDRIAWYDLINEPNNIPSNQPIHDLYERLINSIRASGDQHMIMIEGNGWGNNYDLLLPKDFSTSENLIYSAHRYWIPPQEDSLPDPNPNQINRMVNLLAFRDREQVPVWIGETGENTNEWLAQNIAKLDAANIGWCHWTYKRFDLKENAALTRINGPFPTDGKKVMAQVIENIKFENNPPNENTIRAVAPEH
;
A
#
# COMPACT_ATOMS: atom_id res chain seq x y z
N MET A 1 16.31 13.83 5.35
CA MET A 1 17.05 15.10 5.15
C MET A 1 16.84 15.53 3.71
N ASN A 2 16.52 16.81 3.47
CA ASN A 2 16.45 17.33 2.10
C ASN A 2 17.87 17.56 1.52
N GLU A 3 17.95 18.04 0.28
CA GLU A 3 19.21 18.35 -0.41
C GLU A 3 20.09 19.36 0.33
N ASN A 4 19.52 20.18 1.21
CA ASN A 4 20.22 21.15 2.05
C ASN A 4 20.70 20.55 3.38
N GLY A 5 20.42 19.29 3.65
CA GLY A 5 20.74 18.62 4.91
C GLY A 5 19.81 18.98 6.07
N GLU A 6 18.62 19.53 5.78
CA GLU A 6 17.62 19.85 6.78
C GLU A 6 16.71 18.65 7.02
N GLU A 7 16.25 18.46 8.26
CA GLU A 7 15.29 17.41 8.60
C GLU A 7 13.93 17.71 7.92
N VAL A 8 13.38 16.70 7.23
CA VAL A 8 12.06 16.78 6.63
C VAL A 8 11.12 15.80 7.32
N ILE A 9 10.02 16.32 7.84
CA ILE A 9 8.94 15.52 8.40
C ILE A 9 7.90 15.33 7.29
N LEU A 10 7.66 14.10 6.86
CA LEU A 10 6.67 13.81 5.84
C LEU A 10 5.27 13.73 6.45
N ARG A 11 4.42 14.65 6.01
CA ARG A 11 2.98 14.69 6.26
C ARG A 11 2.29 14.20 5.01
N THR A 12 1.83 12.98 5.05
CA THR A 12 1.52 12.19 3.88
C THR A 12 0.04 11.86 3.80
N ILE A 13 -0.44 11.64 2.61
CA ILE A 13 -1.77 11.11 2.34
C ILE A 13 -1.68 9.78 1.57
N GLY A 14 -2.42 8.77 2.04
CA GLY A 14 -2.56 7.50 1.35
C GLY A 14 -3.52 7.61 0.18
N LEU A 15 -3.11 7.15 -1.00
CA LEU A 15 -3.92 7.11 -2.21
C LEU A 15 -4.71 5.80 -2.31
N GLY A 16 -5.35 5.40 -1.19
CA GLY A 16 -6.12 4.17 -1.08
C GLY A 16 -7.26 4.07 -2.08
N GLY A 17 -7.53 2.87 -2.57
CA GLY A 17 -8.57 2.62 -3.55
C GLY A 17 -8.16 2.84 -5.01
N TRP A 18 -6.98 3.39 -5.27
CA TRP A 18 -6.54 3.70 -6.64
C TRP A 18 -5.99 2.47 -7.38
N LEU A 19 -4.86 1.92 -6.93
CA LEU A 19 -4.23 0.76 -7.58
C LEU A 19 -4.62 -0.57 -6.94
N LEU A 20 -5.25 -0.51 -5.79
CA LEU A 20 -5.87 -1.62 -5.10
C LEU A 20 -7.24 -1.20 -4.58
N GLN A 21 -8.26 -1.97 -4.90
CA GLN A 21 -9.60 -1.77 -4.38
C GLN A 21 -9.82 -2.60 -3.11
N GLU A 22 -10.14 -1.93 -2.03
CA GLU A 22 -10.54 -2.56 -0.77
C GLU A 22 -12.06 -2.50 -0.61
N GLY A 23 -12.68 -3.65 -0.36
CA GLY A 23 -14.13 -3.78 -0.45
C GLY A 23 -14.91 -2.87 0.49
N TYR A 24 -14.42 -2.64 1.72
CA TYR A 24 -15.07 -1.74 2.68
C TYR A 24 -15.05 -0.26 2.24
N MET A 25 -14.10 0.12 1.40
CA MET A 25 -14.02 1.46 0.82
C MET A 25 -14.93 1.64 -0.40
N LEU A 26 -15.37 0.53 -1.02
CA LEU A 26 -16.19 0.51 -2.23
C LEU A 26 -17.67 0.44 -1.95
N ASN A 27 -18.09 -0.11 -0.80
CA ASN A 27 -19.46 -0.18 -0.35
C ASN A 27 -19.56 -0.14 1.18
N PRO A 28 -19.63 1.05 1.78
CA PRO A 28 -19.69 1.22 3.23
C PRO A 28 -21.00 0.69 3.86
N GLN A 29 -21.98 0.26 3.06
CA GLN A 29 -23.24 -0.33 3.56
C GLN A 29 -23.13 -1.84 3.84
N GLY A 30 -21.97 -2.46 3.60
CA GLY A 30 -21.72 -3.85 3.95
C GLY A 30 -21.94 -4.82 2.79
N SER A 31 -21.10 -4.71 1.77
CA SER A 31 -20.95 -5.77 0.77
C SER A 31 -20.22 -6.97 1.37
N THR A 32 -20.49 -8.17 0.86
CA THR A 32 -19.68 -9.37 1.10
C THR A 32 -18.41 -9.40 0.26
N ILE A 33 -18.25 -8.44 -0.65
CA ILE A 33 -17.08 -8.28 -1.52
C ILE A 33 -16.03 -7.52 -0.72
N GLY A 34 -14.96 -8.21 -0.32
CA GLY A 34 -13.86 -7.64 0.45
C GLY A 34 -12.57 -7.40 -0.35
N THR A 35 -12.48 -7.94 -1.58
CA THR A 35 -11.25 -7.90 -2.36
C THR A 35 -11.47 -7.44 -3.80
N GLN A 36 -10.41 -6.97 -4.45
CA GLN A 36 -10.44 -6.61 -5.86
C GLN A 36 -10.75 -7.81 -6.76
N TRP A 37 -10.20 -8.99 -6.45
CA TRP A 37 -10.49 -10.18 -7.24
C TRP A 37 -11.95 -10.62 -7.14
N GLN A 38 -12.59 -10.44 -5.97
CA GLN A 38 -14.03 -10.71 -5.82
C GLN A 38 -14.86 -9.73 -6.65
N MET A 39 -14.41 -8.48 -6.76
CA MET A 39 -15.05 -7.49 -7.63
C MET A 39 -14.93 -7.90 -9.11
N LYS A 40 -13.69 -8.28 -9.56
CA LYS A 40 -13.50 -8.79 -10.92
C LYS A 40 -14.39 -10.02 -11.18
N LYS A 41 -14.47 -10.92 -10.20
CA LYS A 41 -15.32 -12.11 -10.30
C LYS A 41 -16.79 -11.76 -10.49
N LEU A 42 -17.33 -10.80 -9.72
CA LEU A 42 -18.69 -10.30 -9.90
C LEU A 42 -18.95 -9.87 -11.35
N TYR A 43 -18.03 -9.07 -11.92
CA TYR A 43 -18.17 -8.61 -13.30
C TYR A 43 -18.14 -9.74 -14.31
N TYR A 44 -17.26 -10.74 -14.14
CA TYR A 44 -17.24 -11.94 -15.00
C TYR A 44 -18.54 -12.76 -14.87
N GLU A 45 -19.07 -12.93 -13.67
CA GLU A 45 -20.34 -13.63 -13.41
C GLU A 45 -21.55 -12.88 -14.01
N GLU A 46 -21.48 -11.56 -14.13
CA GLU A 46 -22.45 -10.73 -14.86
C GLU A 46 -22.26 -10.72 -16.38
N GLY A 47 -21.32 -11.49 -16.88
CA GLY A 47 -21.10 -11.75 -18.30
C GLY A 47 -20.23 -10.72 -19.02
N LEU A 48 -19.41 -9.93 -18.31
CA LEU A 48 -18.38 -9.11 -18.96
C LEU A 48 -17.24 -10.00 -19.46
N SER A 49 -16.70 -9.63 -20.61
CA SER A 49 -15.45 -10.18 -21.13
C SER A 49 -14.27 -9.67 -20.28
N GLU A 50 -13.12 -10.31 -20.44
CA GLU A 50 -11.89 -9.88 -19.79
C GLU A 50 -11.46 -8.47 -20.25
N GLU A 51 -11.61 -8.18 -21.54
CA GLU A 51 -11.34 -6.89 -22.14
C GLU A 51 -12.22 -5.78 -21.50
N GLU A 52 -13.52 -6.02 -21.35
CA GLU A 52 -14.43 -5.05 -20.71
C GLU A 52 -14.09 -4.79 -19.24
N VAL A 53 -13.62 -5.81 -18.50
CA VAL A 53 -13.18 -5.65 -17.11
C VAL A 53 -11.86 -4.89 -17.03
N GLU A 54 -10.89 -5.21 -17.88
CA GLU A 54 -9.61 -4.50 -17.94
C GLU A 54 -9.80 -3.03 -18.39
N ASP A 55 -10.71 -2.75 -19.33
CA ASP A 55 -11.08 -1.39 -19.73
C ASP A 55 -11.68 -0.58 -18.58
N PHE A 56 -12.56 -1.20 -17.77
CA PHE A 56 -13.09 -0.55 -16.58
C PHE A 56 -11.97 -0.19 -15.60
N TYR A 57 -11.03 -1.12 -15.32
CA TYR A 57 -9.92 -0.85 -14.42
C TYR A 57 -8.92 0.15 -14.98
N GLN A 58 -8.75 0.21 -16.30
CA GLN A 58 -7.95 1.25 -16.94
C GLN A 58 -8.59 2.63 -16.75
N GLN A 59 -9.90 2.76 -17.02
CA GLN A 59 -10.64 3.99 -16.79
C GLN A 59 -10.66 4.39 -15.31
N TRP A 60 -10.75 3.40 -14.39
CA TRP A 60 -10.62 3.63 -12.95
C TRP A 60 -9.28 4.28 -12.62
N ARG A 61 -8.16 3.70 -13.05
CA ARG A 61 -6.83 4.23 -12.78
C ARG A 61 -6.60 5.62 -13.38
N ASP A 62 -7.15 5.87 -14.56
CA ASP A 62 -6.99 7.15 -15.26
C ASP A 62 -7.84 8.28 -14.67
N ASN A 63 -8.89 7.97 -13.90
CA ASN A 63 -9.82 8.97 -13.37
C ASN A 63 -9.86 9.07 -11.84
N PHE A 64 -9.39 8.04 -11.11
CA PHE A 64 -9.48 8.03 -9.64
C PHE A 64 -8.49 9.01 -9.01
N ILE A 65 -7.22 9.00 -9.44
CA ILE A 65 -6.20 9.99 -9.09
C ILE A 65 -5.68 10.62 -10.38
N THR A 66 -5.64 11.94 -10.39
CA THR A 66 -5.19 12.76 -11.51
C THR A 66 -4.23 13.85 -11.01
N GLU A 67 -3.59 14.57 -11.92
CA GLU A 67 -2.76 15.74 -11.58
C GLU A 67 -3.49 16.76 -10.72
N LYS A 68 -4.81 16.97 -10.95
CA LYS A 68 -5.63 17.87 -10.14
C LYS A 68 -5.73 17.43 -8.69
N ASP A 69 -5.80 16.12 -8.45
CA ASP A 69 -5.84 15.57 -7.10
C ASP A 69 -4.52 15.86 -6.36
N ILE A 70 -3.37 15.68 -7.04
CA ILE A 70 -2.05 15.95 -6.46
C ILE A 70 -1.88 17.45 -6.16
N HIS A 71 -2.23 18.32 -7.10
CA HIS A 71 -2.25 19.77 -6.90
C HIS A 71 -3.12 20.17 -5.69
N TYR A 72 -4.31 19.57 -5.57
CA TYR A 72 -5.20 19.84 -4.45
C TYR A 72 -4.58 19.40 -3.11
N LEU A 73 -3.98 18.22 -3.05
CA LEU A 73 -3.31 17.70 -1.84
C LEU A 73 -2.12 18.59 -1.42
N ALA A 74 -1.32 19.03 -2.38
CA ALA A 74 -0.23 19.99 -2.13
C ALA A 74 -0.78 21.32 -1.56
N SER A 75 -1.91 21.82 -2.09
CA SER A 75 -2.56 23.05 -1.60
C SER A 75 -3.09 22.93 -0.15
N LEU A 76 -3.27 21.71 0.37
CA LEU A 76 -3.62 21.43 1.75
C LEU A 76 -2.38 21.27 2.66
N GLY A 77 -1.18 21.43 2.14
CA GLY A 77 0.09 21.36 2.87
C GLY A 77 0.67 19.93 3.02
N PHE A 78 0.10 18.92 2.37
CA PHE A 78 0.75 17.60 2.30
C PHE A 78 2.02 17.68 1.44
N ASN A 79 3.10 17.07 1.91
CA ASN A 79 4.39 17.08 1.21
C ASN A 79 4.83 15.70 0.71
N ALA A 80 3.97 14.70 0.84
CA ALA A 80 4.19 13.37 0.29
C ALA A 80 2.87 12.64 0.01
N VAL A 81 2.94 11.62 -0.85
CA VAL A 81 1.87 10.63 -1.06
C VAL A 81 2.42 9.22 -0.87
N ARG A 82 1.62 8.33 -0.29
CA ARG A 82 1.87 6.89 -0.25
C ARG A 82 0.97 6.19 -1.24
N ILE A 83 1.56 5.45 -2.19
CA ILE A 83 0.82 4.78 -3.26
C ILE A 83 0.70 3.28 -2.98
N PRO A 84 -0.51 2.79 -2.62
CA PRO A 84 -0.74 1.37 -2.39
C PRO A 84 -0.81 0.62 -3.73
N MET A 85 0.23 -0.16 -4.01
CA MET A 85 0.39 -0.90 -5.27
C MET A 85 -0.09 -2.34 -5.14
N HIS A 86 -0.74 -2.81 -6.18
CA HIS A 86 -1.05 -4.23 -6.36
C HIS A 86 -0.04 -4.87 -7.30
N TYR A 87 0.57 -6.00 -6.91
CA TYR A 87 1.57 -6.68 -7.72
C TYR A 87 1.08 -7.07 -9.13
N GLU A 88 -0.24 -7.31 -9.31
CA GLU A 88 -0.80 -7.71 -10.62
C GLU A 88 -0.58 -6.65 -11.71
N LEU A 89 -0.41 -5.38 -11.34
CA LEU A 89 -0.18 -4.28 -12.28
C LEU A 89 1.26 -4.26 -12.82
N PHE A 90 2.16 -5.02 -12.20
CA PHE A 90 3.51 -5.28 -12.71
C PHE A 90 3.58 -6.51 -13.63
N LEU A 91 2.49 -7.25 -13.78
CA LEU A 91 2.37 -8.31 -14.76
C LEU A 91 2.03 -7.74 -16.13
N SER A 92 2.58 -8.34 -17.20
CA SER A 92 2.11 -8.04 -18.56
C SER A 92 0.63 -8.41 -18.71
N SER A 93 -0.03 -7.92 -19.76
CA SER A 93 -1.44 -8.26 -20.02
C SER A 93 -1.67 -9.77 -20.14
N GLU A 94 -0.74 -10.49 -20.77
CA GLU A 94 -0.81 -11.96 -20.90
C GLU A 94 -0.66 -12.67 -19.55
N GLN A 95 0.32 -12.24 -18.73
CA GLN A 95 0.57 -12.78 -17.41
C GLN A 95 -0.61 -12.48 -16.46
N ARG A 96 -1.17 -11.28 -16.53
CA ARG A 96 -2.36 -10.89 -15.77
C ARG A 96 -3.59 -11.68 -16.19
N SER A 97 -3.74 -11.98 -17.50
CA SER A 97 -4.80 -12.85 -17.99
C SER A 97 -4.75 -14.25 -17.35
N ALA A 98 -3.56 -14.83 -17.20
CA ALA A 98 -3.42 -16.12 -16.52
C ALA A 98 -3.86 -16.05 -15.04
N ARG A 99 -3.58 -14.93 -14.32
CA ARG A 99 -4.13 -14.69 -12.98
C ARG A 99 -5.65 -14.57 -13.01
N ASN A 100 -6.22 -13.84 -13.97
CA ASN A 100 -7.66 -13.69 -14.13
C ASN A 100 -8.39 -15.03 -14.38
N GLN A 101 -7.73 -16.02 -15.00
CA GLN A 101 -8.31 -17.37 -15.10
C GLN A 101 -8.50 -18.03 -13.72
N VAL A 102 -7.58 -17.80 -12.77
CA VAL A 102 -7.76 -18.28 -11.39
C VAL A 102 -8.97 -17.63 -10.71
N ILE A 103 -9.21 -16.35 -11.00
CA ILE A 103 -10.39 -15.62 -10.48
C ILE A 103 -11.70 -16.26 -11.00
N LYS A 104 -11.71 -16.63 -12.27
CA LYS A 104 -12.86 -17.28 -12.92
C LYS A 104 -13.05 -18.73 -12.46
N ASP A 105 -11.93 -19.45 -12.30
CA ASP A 105 -11.88 -20.86 -11.91
C ASP A 105 -10.68 -21.14 -11.01
N SER A 106 -10.93 -21.29 -9.72
CA SER A 106 -9.90 -21.52 -8.71
C SER A 106 -9.10 -22.81 -8.91
N THR A 107 -9.58 -23.78 -9.73
CA THR A 107 -8.83 -24.99 -10.07
C THR A 107 -7.61 -24.69 -10.94
N GLN A 108 -7.54 -23.51 -11.56
CA GLN A 108 -6.40 -23.04 -12.37
C GLN A 108 -5.21 -22.55 -11.52
N LEU A 109 -5.31 -22.50 -10.20
CA LEU A 109 -4.25 -21.98 -9.33
C LEU A 109 -2.92 -22.73 -9.53
N SER A 110 -2.93 -24.06 -9.64
CA SER A 110 -1.71 -24.83 -9.86
C SER A 110 -1.04 -24.46 -11.18
N SER A 111 -1.82 -24.36 -12.26
CA SER A 111 -1.32 -23.96 -13.59
C SER A 111 -0.75 -22.52 -13.59
N TYR A 112 -1.34 -21.63 -12.80
CA TYR A 112 -0.83 -20.28 -12.60
C TYR A 112 0.51 -20.28 -11.86
N ILE A 113 0.65 -21.07 -10.81
CA ILE A 113 1.92 -21.25 -10.09
C ILE A 113 3.01 -21.78 -11.01
N ASP A 114 2.71 -22.78 -11.83
CA ASP A 114 3.65 -23.33 -12.83
C ASP A 114 4.06 -22.26 -13.87
N SER A 115 3.13 -21.38 -14.25
CA SER A 115 3.42 -20.27 -15.15
C SER A 115 4.30 -19.22 -14.50
N LEU A 116 4.04 -18.84 -13.24
CA LEU A 116 4.87 -17.92 -12.48
C LEU A 116 6.30 -18.44 -12.34
N SER A 117 6.48 -19.73 -12.01
CA SER A 117 7.80 -20.37 -11.92
C SER A 117 8.54 -20.32 -13.26
N ARG A 118 7.86 -20.61 -14.35
CA ARG A 118 8.46 -20.54 -15.71
C ARG A 118 8.86 -19.11 -16.07
N TRP A 119 7.98 -18.11 -15.84
CA TRP A 119 8.28 -16.70 -16.16
C TRP A 119 9.41 -16.12 -15.31
N LEU A 120 9.57 -16.62 -14.10
CA LEU A 120 10.73 -16.27 -13.26
C LEU A 120 12.01 -16.90 -13.82
N ASP A 121 11.97 -18.19 -14.18
CA ASP A 121 13.13 -18.94 -14.66
C ASP A 121 13.62 -18.48 -16.05
N ASP A 122 12.74 -18.01 -16.92
CA ASP A 122 13.07 -17.48 -18.24
C ASP A 122 13.26 -15.94 -18.26
N GLU A 123 13.27 -15.30 -17.09
CA GLU A 123 13.45 -13.86 -16.91
C GLU A 123 12.40 -12.99 -17.67
N SER A 124 11.24 -13.58 -18.00
CA SER A 124 10.15 -12.84 -18.66
C SER A 124 9.23 -12.12 -17.68
N LEU A 125 9.34 -12.42 -16.38
CA LEU A 125 8.61 -11.71 -15.34
C LEU A 125 9.21 -10.31 -15.17
N PHE A 126 8.37 -9.29 -15.25
CA PHE A 126 8.75 -7.87 -15.18
C PHE A 126 9.67 -7.39 -16.33
N ALA A 127 9.87 -8.20 -17.36
CA ALA A 127 10.59 -7.77 -18.56
C ALA A 127 9.89 -6.58 -19.23
N GLN A 128 10.69 -5.70 -19.89
CA GLN A 128 10.19 -4.49 -20.53
C GLN A 128 9.37 -3.61 -19.56
N ALA A 129 9.96 -3.29 -18.41
CA ALA A 129 9.31 -2.59 -17.30
C ALA A 129 8.52 -1.35 -17.74
N GLU A 130 9.02 -0.59 -18.72
CA GLU A 130 8.38 0.61 -19.29
C GLU A 130 7.01 0.34 -19.93
N THR A 131 6.70 -0.92 -20.26
CA THR A 131 5.39 -1.30 -20.84
C THR A 131 4.36 -1.66 -19.77
N LEU A 132 4.80 -1.95 -18.56
CA LEU A 132 3.95 -2.39 -17.46
C LEU A 132 3.04 -1.28 -16.94
N GLU A 133 1.82 -1.63 -16.61
CA GLU A 133 0.79 -0.69 -16.18
C GLU A 133 1.20 0.10 -14.93
N ALA A 134 1.71 -0.60 -13.90
CA ALA A 134 2.16 0.04 -12.69
C ALA A 134 3.28 1.06 -12.96
N ILE A 135 4.24 0.74 -13.81
CA ILE A 135 5.36 1.63 -14.12
C ILE A 135 4.87 2.91 -14.79
N LYS A 136 3.95 2.82 -15.76
CA LYS A 136 3.36 4.00 -16.40
C LYS A 136 2.63 4.90 -15.41
N VAL A 137 1.94 4.30 -14.45
CA VAL A 137 1.23 5.04 -13.42
C VAL A 137 2.23 5.69 -12.45
N LEU A 138 3.26 4.96 -12.03
CA LEU A 138 4.30 5.47 -11.13
C LEU A 138 5.07 6.62 -11.75
N ASP A 139 5.55 6.47 -12.99
CA ASP A 139 6.29 7.54 -13.68
C ASP A 139 5.43 8.80 -13.78
N ARG A 140 4.16 8.66 -14.14
CA ARG A 140 3.21 9.78 -14.23
C ARG A 140 2.94 10.44 -12.86
N LEU A 141 2.80 9.64 -11.79
CA LEU A 141 2.63 10.16 -10.43
C LEU A 141 3.87 10.93 -9.97
N LEU A 142 5.06 10.39 -10.23
CA LEU A 142 6.34 11.05 -9.90
C LEU A 142 6.43 12.42 -10.58
N ASP A 143 6.06 12.52 -11.87
CA ASP A 143 6.06 13.79 -12.59
C ASP A 143 5.06 14.81 -12.01
N TRP A 144 3.88 14.37 -11.58
CA TRP A 144 2.89 15.25 -10.94
C TRP A 144 3.37 15.72 -9.56
N CYS A 145 3.94 14.80 -8.77
CA CYS A 145 4.46 15.14 -7.44
C CYS A 145 5.68 16.05 -7.50
N GLU A 146 6.56 15.90 -8.50
CA GLU A 146 7.70 16.79 -8.72
C GLU A 146 7.26 18.25 -8.95
N GLN A 147 6.21 18.46 -9.73
CA GLN A 147 5.66 19.81 -9.98
C GLN A 147 5.18 20.49 -8.69
N GLU A 148 4.70 19.72 -7.73
CA GLU A 148 4.20 20.20 -6.45
C GLU A 148 5.22 20.06 -5.30
N GLN A 149 6.45 19.65 -5.59
CA GLN A 149 7.52 19.42 -4.60
C GLN A 149 7.14 18.41 -3.52
N MET A 150 6.38 17.39 -3.91
CA MET A 150 5.95 16.29 -3.04
C MET A 150 6.79 15.03 -3.27
N TYR A 151 7.07 14.31 -2.21
CA TYR A 151 7.70 12.98 -2.28
C TYR A 151 6.67 11.88 -2.53
N VAL A 152 7.16 10.75 -3.06
CA VAL A 152 6.36 9.54 -3.26
C VAL A 152 6.91 8.40 -2.42
N ILE A 153 6.03 7.65 -1.77
CA ILE A 153 6.35 6.43 -1.04
C ILE A 153 5.74 5.26 -1.82
N LEU A 154 6.58 4.34 -2.26
CA LEU A 154 6.16 3.14 -2.98
C LEU A 154 5.79 2.06 -1.96
N ASP A 155 4.53 1.69 -1.90
CA ASP A 155 3.99 0.71 -0.97
C ASP A 155 3.50 -0.54 -1.72
N LEU A 156 4.11 -1.70 -1.46
CA LEU A 156 3.58 -2.97 -1.96
C LEU A 156 2.43 -3.43 -1.05
N HIS A 157 1.27 -2.86 -1.30
CA HIS A 157 0.07 -3.05 -0.48
C HIS A 157 -0.55 -4.44 -0.66
N ALA A 158 -0.62 -4.93 -1.90
CA ALA A 158 -1.04 -6.30 -2.18
C ALA A 158 0.13 -7.08 -2.78
N ALA A 159 0.83 -7.82 -1.93
CA ALA A 159 1.97 -8.64 -2.32
C ALA A 159 1.53 -9.93 -3.04
N PRO A 160 2.41 -10.52 -3.89
CA PRO A 160 2.14 -11.82 -4.50
C PRO A 160 1.74 -12.88 -3.45
N GLY A 161 0.61 -13.55 -3.65
CA GLY A 161 0.12 -14.61 -2.76
C GLY A 161 -0.56 -14.15 -1.47
N GLY A 162 -0.50 -12.86 -1.15
CA GLY A 162 -1.12 -12.28 0.04
C GLY A 162 -0.31 -12.46 1.32
N GLN A 163 -0.06 -11.34 1.99
CA GLN A 163 0.83 -11.22 3.15
C GLN A 163 0.18 -11.54 4.50
N GLY A 164 -1.10 -11.92 4.51
CA GLY A 164 -1.80 -12.18 5.76
C GLY A 164 -3.12 -12.92 5.58
N THR A 165 -4.06 -12.67 6.48
CA THR A 165 -5.42 -13.21 6.44
C THR A 165 -6.48 -12.14 6.27
N ASP A 166 -6.10 -10.86 6.32
CA ASP A 166 -7.00 -9.76 6.05
C ASP A 166 -7.22 -9.60 4.54
N VAL A 167 -8.41 -9.97 4.10
CA VAL A 167 -8.74 -10.04 2.68
C VAL A 167 -8.82 -8.66 2.03
N ASN A 168 -9.12 -7.61 2.78
CA ASN A 168 -9.33 -6.28 2.22
C ASN A 168 -8.03 -5.67 1.71
N ILE A 169 -6.96 -5.78 2.49
CA ILE A 169 -5.68 -5.10 2.24
C ILE A 169 -4.73 -5.85 1.28
N ALA A 170 -4.94 -7.13 1.04
CA ALA A 170 -3.98 -7.96 0.33
C ALA A 170 -4.51 -8.65 -0.93
N ASP A 171 -5.77 -8.40 -1.30
CA ASP A 171 -6.44 -9.05 -2.44
C ASP A 171 -6.20 -10.58 -2.51
N ILE A 172 -6.44 -11.25 -1.40
CA ILE A 172 -6.03 -12.62 -1.13
C ILE A 172 -6.85 -13.64 -1.91
N LEU A 173 -6.23 -14.45 -2.75
CA LEU A 173 -6.83 -15.65 -3.34
C LEU A 173 -6.78 -16.83 -2.35
N VAL A 174 -5.63 -17.02 -1.70
CA VAL A 174 -5.41 -18.01 -0.65
C VAL A 174 -4.65 -17.35 0.50
N LYS A 175 -5.12 -17.52 1.73
CA LYS A 175 -4.52 -16.87 2.91
C LYS A 175 -3.08 -17.28 3.14
N ASN A 176 -2.22 -16.30 3.42
CA ASN A 176 -0.82 -16.49 3.79
C ASN A 176 0.05 -17.18 2.72
N ASP A 177 -0.36 -17.20 1.46
CA ASP A 177 0.39 -17.90 0.40
C ASP A 177 1.78 -17.28 0.14
N LEU A 178 1.97 -15.97 0.34
CA LEU A 178 3.30 -15.35 0.28
C LEU A 178 4.32 -16.09 1.14
N TRP A 179 3.92 -16.52 2.32
CA TRP A 179 4.85 -17.10 3.30
C TRP A 179 5.09 -18.59 3.10
N TYR A 180 4.16 -19.32 2.45
CA TYR A 180 4.19 -20.78 2.49
C TYR A 180 4.04 -21.47 1.13
N ARG A 181 3.61 -20.76 0.08
CA ARG A 181 3.38 -21.39 -1.23
C ARG A 181 4.68 -21.82 -1.88
N LYS A 182 4.78 -23.12 -2.14
CA LYS A 182 5.89 -23.70 -2.88
C LYS A 182 5.47 -24.08 -4.28
N ASP A 183 6.38 -23.90 -5.24
CA ASP A 183 6.27 -24.44 -6.59
C ASP A 183 6.68 -25.92 -6.65
N ALA A 184 6.69 -26.50 -7.85
CA ALA A 184 7.07 -27.89 -8.07
C ALA A 184 8.55 -28.18 -7.73
N GLN A 185 9.41 -27.16 -7.71
CA GLN A 185 10.82 -27.23 -7.34
C GLN A 185 11.05 -27.04 -5.83
N GLY A 186 9.99 -26.73 -5.08
CA GLY A 186 10.05 -26.50 -3.63
C GLY A 186 10.47 -25.09 -3.23
N ARG A 187 10.58 -24.15 -4.18
CA ARG A 187 10.89 -22.73 -3.94
C ARG A 187 9.66 -22.01 -3.37
N LEU A 188 9.86 -21.00 -2.52
CA LEU A 188 8.81 -20.12 -2.04
C LEU A 188 8.49 -19.09 -3.14
N ILE A 189 7.73 -19.52 -4.15
CA ILE A 189 7.57 -18.82 -5.43
C ILE A 189 7.10 -17.38 -5.28
N TYR A 190 6.14 -17.08 -4.40
CA TYR A 190 5.67 -15.71 -4.22
C TYR A 190 6.70 -14.81 -3.56
N GLN A 191 7.55 -15.36 -2.68
CA GLN A 191 8.68 -14.62 -2.13
C GLN A 191 9.72 -14.31 -3.20
N ASP A 192 10.05 -15.27 -4.07
CA ASP A 192 11.00 -15.09 -5.15
C ASP A 192 10.50 -14.01 -6.14
N ILE A 193 9.20 -14.01 -6.45
CA ILE A 193 8.55 -12.96 -7.26
C ILE A 193 8.63 -11.60 -6.55
N THR A 194 8.41 -11.54 -5.25
CA THR A 194 8.48 -10.28 -4.48
C THR A 194 9.90 -9.71 -4.50
N VAL A 195 10.92 -10.56 -4.37
CA VAL A 195 12.33 -10.16 -4.47
C VAL A 195 12.64 -9.62 -5.87
N SER A 196 12.24 -10.35 -6.92
CA SER A 196 12.44 -9.92 -8.32
C SER A 196 11.71 -8.59 -8.63
N LEU A 197 10.51 -8.39 -8.07
CA LEU A 197 9.78 -7.13 -8.23
C LEU A 197 10.53 -5.94 -7.63
N TRP A 198 11.00 -6.06 -6.39
CA TRP A 198 11.75 -4.99 -5.73
C TRP A 198 13.14 -4.79 -6.34
N GLU A 199 13.76 -5.84 -6.85
CA GLU A 199 15.00 -5.72 -7.64
C GLU A 199 14.76 -4.87 -8.90
N MET A 200 13.72 -5.15 -9.66
CA MET A 200 13.37 -4.36 -10.86
C MET A 200 13.07 -2.89 -10.49
N LEU A 201 12.29 -2.65 -9.44
CA LEU A 201 11.96 -1.30 -8.99
C LEU A 201 13.19 -0.52 -8.51
N SER A 202 14.04 -1.14 -7.69
CA SER A 202 15.26 -0.52 -7.19
C SER A 202 16.25 -0.20 -8.31
N GLN A 203 16.41 -1.09 -9.29
CA GLN A 203 17.26 -0.82 -10.46
C GLN A 203 16.73 0.34 -11.31
N ARG A 204 15.41 0.42 -11.50
CA ARG A 204 14.77 1.47 -12.29
C ARG A 204 14.88 2.85 -11.63
N TYR A 205 14.64 2.91 -10.34
CA TYR A 205 14.52 4.17 -9.60
C TYR A 205 15.72 4.52 -8.72
N ILE A 206 16.85 3.83 -8.85
CA ILE A 206 18.06 3.93 -8.02
C ILE A 206 18.55 5.35 -7.73
N ASN A 207 18.29 6.30 -8.64
CA ASN A 207 18.72 7.70 -8.51
C ASN A 207 17.54 8.67 -8.53
N ASP A 208 16.34 8.20 -8.26
CA ASP A 208 15.13 9.04 -8.28
C ASP A 208 14.84 9.60 -6.89
N ASP A 209 15.33 10.79 -6.62
CA ASP A 209 15.19 11.49 -5.33
C ASP A 209 13.76 11.99 -5.02
N ARG A 210 12.83 11.84 -5.96
CA ARG A 210 11.38 12.06 -5.75
C ARG A 210 10.77 10.95 -4.88
N ILE A 211 11.42 9.77 -4.81
CA ILE A 211 10.99 8.66 -3.97
C ILE A 211 11.62 8.79 -2.59
N ALA A 212 10.77 8.91 -1.56
CA ALA A 212 11.24 9.01 -0.18
C ALA A 212 11.76 7.66 0.34
N TRP A 213 11.00 6.60 0.16
CA TRP A 213 11.37 5.23 0.55
C TRP A 213 10.47 4.17 -0.12
N TYR A 214 10.91 2.92 0.02
CA TYR A 214 10.19 1.71 -0.36
C TYR A 214 9.56 1.09 0.87
N ASP A 215 8.23 0.97 0.88
CA ASP A 215 7.46 0.20 1.85
C ASP A 215 7.31 -1.21 1.31
N LEU A 216 8.13 -2.12 1.82
CA LEU A 216 8.37 -3.41 1.16
C LEU A 216 7.16 -4.32 1.12
N ILE A 217 6.36 -4.36 2.18
CA ILE A 217 5.15 -5.18 2.29
C ILE A 217 4.23 -4.55 3.33
N ASN A 218 3.06 -4.11 2.91
CA ASN A 218 2.04 -3.55 3.80
C ASN A 218 1.44 -4.61 4.72
N GLU A 219 1.36 -4.31 5.99
CA GLU A 219 0.57 -4.99 7.02
C GLU A 219 0.63 -6.53 7.04
N PRO A 220 1.79 -7.16 7.17
CA PRO A 220 1.83 -8.58 7.49
C PRO A 220 0.98 -8.87 8.74
N ASN A 221 0.10 -9.88 8.67
CA ASN A 221 -0.78 -10.17 9.78
C ASN A 221 -1.12 -11.65 9.92
N ASN A 222 -1.44 -12.04 11.16
CA ASN A 222 -1.84 -13.40 11.52
C ASN A 222 -0.86 -14.49 11.06
N ILE A 223 0.44 -14.20 11.16
CA ILE A 223 1.53 -15.14 10.95
C ILE A 223 1.99 -15.62 12.33
N PRO A 224 2.31 -16.91 12.52
CA PRO A 224 2.68 -17.46 13.84
C PRO A 224 3.89 -16.80 14.50
N SER A 225 4.81 -16.24 13.72
CA SER A 225 5.98 -15.49 14.19
C SER A 225 6.50 -14.57 13.09
N ASN A 226 7.40 -13.65 13.44
CA ASN A 226 8.07 -12.78 12.45
C ASN A 226 9.20 -13.49 11.68
N GLN A 227 9.54 -14.75 11.97
CA GLN A 227 10.65 -15.42 11.28
C GLN A 227 10.49 -15.46 9.74
N PRO A 228 9.32 -15.84 9.16
CA PRO A 228 9.14 -15.77 7.71
C PRO A 228 9.25 -14.35 7.15
N ILE A 229 8.83 -13.35 7.91
CA ILE A 229 8.94 -11.93 7.53
C ILE A 229 10.42 -11.53 7.52
N HIS A 230 11.16 -11.85 8.59
CA HIS A 230 12.59 -11.61 8.67
C HIS A 230 13.34 -12.22 7.48
N ASP A 231 13.10 -13.50 7.20
CA ASP A 231 13.82 -14.21 6.15
C ASP A 231 13.56 -13.60 4.75
N LEU A 232 12.35 -13.11 4.50
CA LEU A 232 12.05 -12.40 3.26
C LEU A 232 12.65 -11.00 3.24
N TYR A 233 12.56 -10.22 4.33
CA TYR A 233 13.16 -8.89 4.39
C TYR A 233 14.68 -8.92 4.26
N GLU A 234 15.35 -9.89 4.88
CA GLU A 234 16.81 -10.08 4.68
C GLU A 234 17.16 -10.23 3.20
N ARG A 235 16.36 -11.01 2.45
CA ARG A 235 16.55 -11.18 1.00
C ARG A 235 16.27 -9.91 0.22
N LEU A 236 15.16 -9.21 0.54
CA LEU A 236 14.75 -7.96 -0.12
C LEU A 236 15.78 -6.85 0.09
N ILE A 237 16.19 -6.62 1.34
CA ILE A 237 17.18 -5.59 1.69
C ILE A 237 18.49 -5.88 0.95
N ASN A 238 18.97 -7.11 1.01
CA ASN A 238 20.22 -7.48 0.34
C ASN A 238 20.13 -7.34 -1.18
N SER A 239 19.01 -7.69 -1.82
CA SER A 239 18.81 -7.52 -3.27
C SER A 239 18.80 -6.03 -3.67
N ILE A 240 18.07 -5.19 -2.95
CA ILE A 240 18.01 -3.74 -3.18
C ILE A 240 19.39 -3.12 -3.00
N ARG A 241 20.11 -3.44 -1.93
CA ARG A 241 21.45 -2.90 -1.67
C ARG A 241 22.52 -3.42 -2.66
N ALA A 242 22.36 -4.64 -3.17
CA ALA A 242 23.24 -5.19 -4.20
C ALA A 242 23.14 -4.44 -5.54
N SER A 243 21.99 -3.84 -5.86
CA SER A 243 21.83 -2.95 -7.02
C SER A 243 22.59 -1.61 -6.86
N GLY A 244 23.02 -1.28 -5.64
CA GLY A 244 23.63 0.02 -5.28
C GLY A 244 22.62 1.05 -4.79
N ASP A 245 21.35 0.72 -4.74
CA ASP A 245 20.28 1.62 -4.30
C ASP A 245 20.39 1.91 -2.80
N GLN A 246 20.33 3.21 -2.45
CA GLN A 246 20.45 3.70 -1.08
C GLN A 246 19.17 4.34 -0.55
N HIS A 247 18.06 4.24 -1.26
CA HIS A 247 16.76 4.70 -0.74
C HIS A 247 16.48 4.11 0.64
N MET A 248 15.76 4.85 1.46
CA MET A 248 15.28 4.31 2.72
C MET A 248 14.33 3.13 2.44
N ILE A 249 14.43 2.12 3.26
CA ILE A 249 13.58 0.93 3.20
C ILE A 249 12.72 0.91 4.45
N MET A 250 11.42 0.98 4.26
CA MET A 250 10.45 0.80 5.33
C MET A 250 10.07 -0.66 5.46
N ILE A 251 10.10 -1.15 6.68
CA ILE A 251 9.67 -2.50 7.02
C ILE A 251 8.48 -2.44 7.97
N GLU A 252 7.61 -3.41 7.83
CA GLU A 252 6.44 -3.60 8.66
C GLU A 252 6.45 -4.99 9.29
N GLY A 253 6.19 -5.05 10.59
CA GLY A 253 6.14 -6.31 11.30
C GLY A 253 4.76 -6.98 11.27
N ASN A 254 4.67 -8.18 11.83
CA ASN A 254 3.39 -8.85 12.04
C ASN A 254 2.43 -7.98 12.89
N GLY A 255 1.15 -8.31 12.86
CA GLY A 255 0.15 -7.56 13.62
C GLY A 255 -0.17 -6.20 12.99
N TRP A 256 -0.39 -6.22 11.67
CA TRP A 256 -0.69 -5.02 10.88
C TRP A 256 0.38 -3.93 11.02
N GLY A 257 1.63 -4.29 10.74
CA GLY A 257 2.76 -3.36 10.72
C GLY A 257 3.31 -2.97 12.09
N ASN A 258 2.91 -3.62 13.19
CA ASN A 258 3.17 -3.08 14.53
C ASN A 258 4.10 -3.90 15.43
N ASN A 259 4.34 -5.19 15.15
CA ASN A 259 5.16 -6.07 15.99
C ASN A 259 6.52 -6.35 15.35
N TYR A 260 7.60 -5.96 16.04
CA TYR A 260 8.97 -6.01 15.55
C TYR A 260 9.86 -7.03 16.26
N ASP A 261 9.30 -8.05 16.89
CA ASP A 261 10.09 -9.16 17.40
C ASP A 261 10.84 -9.85 16.25
N LEU A 262 12.14 -10.07 16.38
CA LEU A 262 13.04 -10.61 15.33
C LEU A 262 13.26 -9.68 14.11
N LEU A 263 12.84 -8.42 14.17
CA LEU A 263 12.98 -7.46 13.06
C LEU A 263 13.75 -6.20 13.48
N LEU A 264 14.54 -6.27 14.55
CA LEU A 264 15.34 -5.14 15.02
C LEU A 264 16.54 -4.92 14.08
N PRO A 265 17.16 -3.73 14.04
CA PRO A 265 18.32 -3.48 13.18
C PRO A 265 19.43 -4.51 13.30
N LYS A 266 19.69 -4.98 14.53
CA LYS A 266 20.71 -6.00 14.83
C LYS A 266 20.39 -7.39 14.29
N ASP A 267 19.13 -7.65 13.90
CA ASP A 267 18.68 -8.94 13.40
C ASP A 267 18.97 -9.10 11.90
N PHE A 268 19.28 -7.98 11.19
CA PHE A 268 19.60 -7.96 9.76
C PHE A 268 21.09 -7.86 9.51
N SER A 269 21.57 -8.49 8.44
CA SER A 269 22.96 -8.39 7.99
C SER A 269 23.33 -7.00 7.47
N THR A 270 22.32 -6.28 6.93
CA THR A 270 22.43 -4.89 6.47
C THR A 270 21.21 -4.13 7.01
N SER A 271 21.46 -3.10 7.83
CA SER A 271 20.42 -2.31 8.48
C SER A 271 20.52 -0.81 8.21
N GLU A 272 21.37 -0.41 7.27
CA GLU A 272 21.51 0.99 6.90
C GLU A 272 20.28 1.50 6.15
N ASN A 273 19.86 2.74 6.48
CA ASN A 273 18.68 3.38 5.88
C ASN A 273 17.38 2.58 6.04
N LEU A 274 17.20 1.89 7.16
CA LEU A 274 15.90 1.31 7.54
C LEU A 274 15.05 2.32 8.29
N ILE A 275 13.74 2.31 8.01
CA ILE A 275 12.69 3.04 8.74
C ILE A 275 11.63 2.05 9.23
N TYR A 276 11.08 2.30 10.40
CA TYR A 276 10.10 1.41 11.04
C TYR A 276 8.73 2.06 11.03
N SER A 277 7.75 1.35 10.47
CA SER A 277 6.37 1.79 10.39
C SER A 277 5.58 1.45 11.65
N ALA A 278 4.56 2.24 11.95
CA ALA A 278 3.49 1.84 12.86
C ALA A 278 2.15 2.24 12.24
N HIS A 279 1.16 1.36 12.29
CA HIS A 279 -0.20 1.68 11.90
C HIS A 279 -1.04 1.96 13.14
N ARG A 280 -1.66 3.14 13.20
CA ARG A 280 -2.31 3.66 14.41
C ARG A 280 -3.76 3.98 14.14
N TYR A 281 -4.62 3.00 14.42
CA TYR A 281 -6.07 3.13 14.35
C TYR A 281 -6.68 2.84 15.73
N TRP A 282 -7.82 3.41 16.02
CA TRP A 282 -8.69 3.01 17.14
C TRP A 282 -8.03 2.89 18.53
N ILE A 283 -6.92 3.60 18.77
CA ILE A 283 -6.23 3.54 20.05
C ILE A 283 -6.88 4.52 21.01
N PRO A 284 -7.48 4.05 22.12
CA PRO A 284 -8.04 4.96 23.12
C PRO A 284 -6.94 5.83 23.75
N PRO A 285 -7.18 7.13 23.99
CA PRO A 285 -6.17 8.02 24.57
C PRO A 285 -5.59 7.53 25.91
N GLN A 286 -6.37 6.80 26.70
CA GLN A 286 -5.93 6.24 27.98
C GLN A 286 -4.94 5.08 27.77
N GLU A 287 -5.14 4.26 26.76
CA GLU A 287 -4.25 3.14 26.42
C GLU A 287 -2.95 3.64 25.76
N ASP A 288 -3.04 4.70 24.99
CA ASP A 288 -1.90 5.29 24.28
C ASP A 288 -0.81 5.84 25.23
N SER A 289 -1.19 6.17 26.45
CA SER A 289 -0.30 6.64 27.53
C SER A 289 0.31 5.51 28.38
N LEU A 290 -0.10 4.26 28.13
CA LEU A 290 0.38 3.09 28.87
C LEU A 290 1.25 2.23 27.95
N PRO A 291 2.39 1.71 28.43
CA PRO A 291 3.22 0.84 27.62
C PRO A 291 2.49 -0.48 27.33
N ASP A 292 2.65 -0.98 26.10
CA ASP A 292 2.36 -2.37 25.80
C ASP A 292 3.40 -3.26 26.51
N PRO A 293 3.02 -4.43 27.05
CA PRO A 293 3.97 -5.35 27.68
C PRO A 293 5.08 -5.84 26.74
N ASN A 294 4.80 -5.91 25.43
CA ASN A 294 5.83 -6.18 24.44
C ASN A 294 6.48 -4.84 24.00
N PRO A 295 7.77 -4.60 24.32
CA PRO A 295 8.45 -3.34 23.96
C PRO A 295 8.65 -3.17 22.45
N ASN A 296 8.46 -4.22 21.66
CA ASN A 296 8.55 -4.22 20.19
C ASN A 296 7.17 -4.11 19.51
N GLN A 297 6.10 -3.99 20.28
CA GLN A 297 4.76 -3.63 19.79
C GLN A 297 4.62 -2.11 19.83
N ILE A 298 4.68 -1.43 18.69
CA ILE A 298 4.95 0.01 18.64
C ILE A 298 3.77 0.90 18.23
N ASN A 299 2.57 0.38 18.16
CA ASN A 299 1.39 1.17 17.82
C ASN A 299 0.96 2.18 18.92
N ARG A 300 1.41 2.04 20.17
CA ARG A 300 1.20 3.02 21.26
C ARG A 300 2.33 4.03 21.28
N MET A 301 2.02 5.32 21.53
CA MET A 301 3.03 6.39 21.54
C MET A 301 4.19 6.11 22.50
N VAL A 302 3.90 5.59 23.70
CA VAL A 302 4.94 5.26 24.68
C VAL A 302 5.93 4.22 24.13
N ASN A 303 5.42 3.16 23.50
CA ASN A 303 6.25 2.12 22.91
C ASN A 303 6.99 2.62 21.66
N LEU A 304 6.32 3.40 20.82
CA LEU A 304 6.91 3.97 19.60
C LEU A 304 8.13 4.83 19.91
N LEU A 305 7.98 5.76 20.87
CA LEU A 305 9.09 6.63 21.30
C LEU A 305 10.21 5.83 21.97
N ALA A 306 9.85 4.90 22.86
CA ALA A 306 10.84 4.05 23.54
C ALA A 306 11.60 3.15 22.55
N PHE A 307 10.92 2.65 21.51
CA PHE A 307 11.53 1.86 20.43
C PHE A 307 12.52 2.71 19.62
N ARG A 308 12.06 3.88 19.13
CA ARG A 308 12.91 4.83 18.39
C ARG A 308 14.19 5.14 19.15
N ASP A 309 14.04 5.50 20.43
CA ASP A 309 15.17 5.95 21.26
C ASP A 309 16.09 4.78 21.66
N ARG A 310 15.55 3.57 21.84
CA ARG A 310 16.32 2.36 22.15
C ARG A 310 17.11 1.84 20.94
N GLU A 311 16.44 1.72 19.81
CA GLU A 311 17.05 1.15 18.58
C GLU A 311 17.80 2.19 17.75
N GLN A 312 17.65 3.50 18.05
CA GLN A 312 18.27 4.61 17.34
C GLN A 312 17.93 4.60 15.83
N VAL A 313 16.66 4.36 15.51
CA VAL A 313 16.13 4.27 14.16
C VAL A 313 15.03 5.31 13.93
N PRO A 314 14.83 5.80 12.70
CA PRO A 314 13.66 6.58 12.37
C PRO A 314 12.40 5.72 12.46
N VAL A 315 11.33 6.32 12.98
CA VAL A 315 9.99 5.75 13.01
C VAL A 315 9.01 6.67 12.29
N TRP A 316 8.01 6.09 11.69
CA TRP A 316 6.98 6.82 10.95
C TRP A 316 5.63 6.15 11.13
N ILE A 317 4.55 6.91 11.02
CA ILE A 317 3.21 6.34 11.05
C ILE A 317 2.76 6.07 9.63
N GLY A 318 2.86 4.81 9.21
CA GLY A 318 2.53 4.35 7.86
C GLY A 318 1.06 4.55 7.52
N GLU A 319 0.20 4.36 8.51
CA GLU A 319 -1.22 4.63 8.38
C GLU A 319 -1.85 5.10 9.68
N THR A 320 -2.72 6.11 9.57
CA THR A 320 -3.63 6.53 10.63
C THR A 320 -4.86 7.17 10.02
N GLY A 321 -6.04 6.90 10.55
CA GLY A 321 -7.27 7.40 9.96
C GLY A 321 -8.51 6.80 10.59
N GLU A 322 -9.62 6.81 9.85
CA GLU A 322 -10.86 6.10 10.10
C GLU A 322 -11.43 6.27 11.53
N ASN A 323 -11.20 7.42 12.14
CA ASN A 323 -11.63 7.73 13.51
C ASN A 323 -12.38 9.06 13.55
N THR A 324 -12.81 9.51 14.72
CA THR A 324 -13.46 10.82 14.87
C THR A 324 -12.48 11.95 14.52
N ASN A 325 -12.97 13.07 13.98
CA ASN A 325 -12.13 14.22 13.66
C ASN A 325 -11.40 14.77 14.90
N GLU A 326 -12.01 14.69 16.08
CA GLU A 326 -11.35 15.05 17.33
C GLU A 326 -10.15 14.15 17.64
N TRP A 327 -10.31 12.81 17.47
CA TRP A 327 -9.22 11.87 17.67
C TRP A 327 -8.10 12.09 16.63
N LEU A 328 -8.46 12.31 15.36
CA LEU A 328 -7.50 12.57 14.28
C LEU A 328 -6.64 13.79 14.59
N ALA A 329 -7.26 14.91 14.95
CA ALA A 329 -6.54 16.15 15.30
C ALA A 329 -5.61 15.96 16.51
N GLN A 330 -6.08 15.25 17.57
CA GLN A 330 -5.26 14.98 18.75
C GLN A 330 -4.09 14.03 18.43
N ASN A 331 -4.31 13.02 17.59
CA ASN A 331 -3.26 12.07 17.19
C ASN A 331 -2.17 12.78 16.38
N ILE A 332 -2.55 13.58 15.38
CA ILE A 332 -1.61 14.34 14.55
C ILE A 332 -0.83 15.34 15.41
N ALA A 333 -1.49 16.07 16.30
CA ALA A 333 -0.80 17.01 17.18
C ALA A 333 0.25 16.31 18.08
N LYS A 334 -0.01 15.07 18.54
CA LYS A 334 0.98 14.29 19.30
C LYS A 334 2.17 13.86 18.43
N LEU A 335 1.91 13.45 17.20
CA LEU A 335 2.95 13.02 16.26
C LEU A 335 3.84 14.21 15.86
N ASP A 336 3.26 15.34 15.51
CA ASP A 336 3.98 16.57 15.19
C ASP A 336 4.83 17.06 16.38
N ALA A 337 4.28 17.03 17.60
CA ALA A 337 5.03 17.37 18.83
C ALA A 337 6.22 16.43 19.10
N ALA A 338 6.19 15.22 18.59
CA ALA A 338 7.26 14.23 18.70
C ALA A 338 8.21 14.22 17.48
N ASN A 339 8.05 15.11 16.51
CA ASN A 339 8.74 15.12 15.23
C ASN A 339 8.63 13.77 14.48
N ILE A 340 7.46 13.15 14.49
CA ILE A 340 7.17 11.91 13.78
C ILE A 340 6.26 12.22 12.61
N GLY A 341 6.70 11.89 11.41
CA GLY A 341 5.89 11.97 10.20
C GLY A 341 4.79 10.91 10.19
N TRP A 342 3.77 11.15 9.38
CA TRP A 342 2.58 10.32 9.37
C TRP A 342 1.90 10.31 7.99
N CYS A 343 1.06 9.28 7.76
CA CYS A 343 0.22 9.14 6.59
C CYS A 343 -1.24 9.00 7.01
N HIS A 344 -2.08 9.93 6.55
CA HIS A 344 -3.53 9.79 6.75
C HIS A 344 -4.10 8.81 5.75
N TRP A 345 -4.88 7.84 6.22
CA TRP A 345 -5.64 6.92 5.41
C TRP A 345 -7.12 7.30 5.48
N THR A 346 -7.68 7.92 4.45
CA THR A 346 -7.21 7.93 3.06
C THR A 346 -7.66 9.22 2.36
N TYR A 347 -7.23 9.43 1.11
CA TYR A 347 -7.63 10.62 0.34
C TYR A 347 -9.09 10.59 -0.07
N LYS A 348 -9.53 9.58 -0.84
CA LYS A 348 -10.93 9.49 -1.32
C LYS A 348 -11.48 8.07 -1.21
N ARG A 349 -12.77 7.97 -0.95
CA ARG A 349 -13.49 6.69 -0.93
C ARG A 349 -14.99 6.88 -1.09
N PHE A 350 -15.69 5.81 -1.43
CA PHE A 350 -17.15 5.74 -1.36
C PHE A 350 -17.56 5.65 0.11
N ASP A 351 -17.87 6.76 0.70
CA ASP A 351 -18.12 6.82 2.13
C ASP A 351 -19.43 7.53 2.46
N LEU A 352 -20.20 6.92 3.35
CA LEU A 352 -21.34 7.54 4.00
C LEU A 352 -21.00 8.14 5.37
N LYS A 353 -19.78 7.88 5.87
CA LYS A 353 -19.29 8.42 7.13
C LYS A 353 -18.49 9.69 6.86
N GLU A 354 -18.65 10.70 7.68
CA GLU A 354 -18.10 12.03 7.45
C GLU A 354 -16.60 12.16 7.69
N ASN A 355 -15.95 11.20 8.32
CA ASN A 355 -14.60 11.35 8.87
C ASN A 355 -13.55 10.34 8.38
N ALA A 356 -13.82 9.60 7.33
CA ALA A 356 -12.91 8.55 6.89
C ALA A 356 -11.98 8.97 5.74
N ALA A 357 -12.36 9.95 4.93
CA ALA A 357 -11.55 10.41 3.80
C ALA A 357 -11.61 11.93 3.64
N LEU A 358 -10.62 12.52 2.96
CA LEU A 358 -10.59 13.98 2.69
C LEU A 358 -11.64 14.38 1.65
N THR A 359 -11.96 13.48 0.71
CA THR A 359 -13.02 13.68 -0.27
C THR A 359 -13.91 12.45 -0.35
N ARG A 360 -15.17 12.67 -0.70
CA ARG A 360 -16.17 11.59 -0.76
C ARG A 360 -16.58 11.32 -2.19
N ILE A 361 -16.72 10.05 -2.53
CA ILE A 361 -17.30 9.61 -3.80
C ILE A 361 -18.75 9.21 -3.53
N ASN A 362 -19.67 9.81 -4.28
CA ASN A 362 -21.09 9.44 -4.18
C ASN A 362 -21.36 8.14 -4.94
N GLY A 363 -22.34 7.35 -4.44
CA GLY A 363 -22.83 6.18 -5.16
C GLY A 363 -23.44 6.51 -6.53
N PRO A 364 -23.69 5.51 -7.38
CA PRO A 364 -23.71 4.08 -7.06
C PRO A 364 -22.32 3.53 -6.77
N PHE A 365 -22.29 2.33 -6.16
CA PHE A 365 -21.06 1.67 -5.74
C PHE A 365 -20.56 0.67 -6.79
N PRO A 366 -19.24 0.44 -6.91
CA PRO A 366 -18.72 -0.61 -7.80
C PRO A 366 -19.38 -1.98 -7.58
N THR A 367 -19.70 -2.31 -6.32
CA THR A 367 -20.38 -3.55 -5.91
C THR A 367 -21.82 -3.68 -6.39
N ASP A 368 -22.40 -2.64 -6.97
CA ASP A 368 -23.74 -2.70 -7.60
C ASP A 368 -23.73 -3.34 -8.99
N GLY A 369 -22.55 -3.76 -9.47
CA GLY A 369 -22.34 -4.54 -10.67
C GLY A 369 -22.24 -3.72 -11.97
N LYS A 370 -22.22 -4.44 -13.10
CA LYS A 370 -21.91 -3.84 -14.42
C LYS A 370 -22.82 -2.69 -14.84
N LYS A 371 -24.08 -2.70 -14.41
CA LYS A 371 -25.07 -1.68 -14.79
C LYS A 371 -24.72 -0.25 -14.36
N VAL A 372 -23.82 -0.11 -13.37
CA VAL A 372 -23.41 1.18 -12.81
C VAL A 372 -21.96 1.59 -13.18
N MET A 373 -21.21 0.74 -13.86
CA MET A 373 -19.77 0.97 -14.14
C MET A 373 -19.50 2.35 -14.75
N ALA A 374 -20.25 2.76 -15.76
CA ALA A 374 -20.08 4.08 -16.39
C ALA A 374 -20.34 5.23 -15.42
N GLN A 375 -21.36 5.10 -14.55
CA GLN A 375 -21.65 6.13 -13.54
C GLN A 375 -20.58 6.15 -12.44
N VAL A 376 -20.05 5.00 -12.06
CA VAL A 376 -18.93 4.88 -11.10
C VAL A 376 -17.70 5.62 -11.64
N ILE A 377 -17.33 5.39 -12.90
CA ILE A 377 -16.21 6.10 -13.54
C ILE A 377 -16.44 7.61 -13.58
N GLU A 378 -17.66 8.05 -13.83
CA GLU A 378 -17.98 9.49 -13.78
C GLU A 378 -17.85 10.05 -12.36
N ASN A 379 -18.33 9.30 -11.36
CA ASN A 379 -18.37 9.76 -9.97
C ASN A 379 -16.99 9.83 -9.31
N ILE A 380 -16.01 9.04 -9.76
CA ILE A 380 -14.63 9.05 -9.17
C ILE A 380 -13.80 10.24 -9.65
N LYS A 381 -14.22 10.97 -10.68
CA LYS A 381 -13.49 12.14 -11.20
C LYS A 381 -13.40 13.22 -10.15
N PHE A 382 -12.27 13.94 -10.16
CA PHE A 382 -11.98 15.02 -9.22
C PHE A 382 -13.13 16.01 -9.05
N GLU A 383 -13.73 16.45 -10.15
CA GLU A 383 -14.80 17.46 -10.18
C GLU A 383 -16.08 17.01 -9.46
N ASN A 384 -16.27 15.72 -9.27
CA ASN A 384 -17.47 15.11 -8.68
C ASN A 384 -17.27 14.70 -7.22
N ASN A 385 -16.09 14.95 -6.64
CA ASN A 385 -15.74 14.54 -5.28
C ASN A 385 -15.77 15.74 -4.32
N PRO A 386 -16.86 15.96 -3.57
CA PRO A 386 -16.93 17.05 -2.61
C PRO A 386 -15.93 16.85 -1.47
N PRO A 387 -15.22 17.93 -1.05
CA PRO A 387 -14.32 17.90 0.08
C PRO A 387 -15.06 17.62 1.38
N ASN A 388 -14.41 16.90 2.27
CA ASN A 388 -14.86 16.70 3.64
C ASN A 388 -14.18 17.73 4.56
N GLU A 389 -14.74 18.92 4.61
CA GLU A 389 -14.18 20.08 5.30
C GLU A 389 -13.84 19.81 6.77
N ASN A 390 -14.62 18.96 7.44
CA ASN A 390 -14.38 18.63 8.85
C ASN A 390 -13.14 17.75 9.03
N THR A 391 -12.98 16.75 8.16
CA THR A 391 -11.79 15.89 8.17
C THR A 391 -10.56 16.66 7.70
N ILE A 392 -10.68 17.49 6.67
CA ILE A 392 -9.59 18.35 6.20
C ILE A 392 -9.09 19.23 7.35
N ARG A 393 -9.97 19.94 8.06
CA ARG A 393 -9.57 20.74 9.22
C ARG A 393 -8.89 19.94 10.34
N ALA A 394 -9.18 18.66 10.45
CA ALA A 394 -8.60 17.81 11.49
C ALA A 394 -7.22 17.27 11.13
N VAL A 395 -6.92 17.13 9.81
CA VAL A 395 -5.71 16.43 9.38
C VAL A 395 -4.80 17.23 8.46
N ALA A 396 -5.30 18.24 7.74
CA ALA A 396 -4.48 18.96 6.78
C ALA A 396 -3.43 19.83 7.50
N PRO A 397 -2.15 19.81 7.05
CA PRO A 397 -1.06 20.51 7.76
C PRO A 397 -1.19 22.02 7.79
N GLU A 398 -1.90 22.62 6.86
CA GLU A 398 -2.03 24.09 6.72
C GLU A 398 -3.40 24.64 7.13
N HIS A 399 -4.17 23.90 7.92
CA HIS A 399 -5.46 24.34 8.45
C HIS A 399 -5.52 24.48 9.94
#